data_26097dee06193ccde1f22382d6866a70
#
_entry.id   26097dee06193ccde1f22382d6866a70
#
_cell.length_a   1.000
_cell.length_b   1.000
_cell.length_c   1.000
_cell.angle_alpha   90.00
_cell.angle_beta   90.00
_cell.angle_gamma   90.00
#
_symmetry.space_group_name_H-M   'P 1'
#
loop_
_entity.id
_entity.type
_entity.pdbx_description
1 polymer ?
#
loop_
_entity_poly.entity_id
_entity_poly.type
_entity_poly.pdbx_seq_one_letter_code
_entity_poly.pdbx_strand_id
1 'polypeptide(L)' 'MDRYFLGLDAGSTYLKAALIQGDNIIDAEVLPTGIDSEKTADSLIKIICERAKIKKDDILAI' A
#
# COMPACT_ATOMS: atom_id res chain seq x y z
N MET A 1 -4.30 -8.00 -18.33
CA MET A 1 -4.97 -8.22 -17.06
C MET A 1 -4.09 -7.67 -15.94
N ASP A 2 -4.63 -6.73 -15.21
CA ASP A 2 -3.83 -5.99 -14.24
C ASP A 2 -3.85 -6.70 -12.90
N ARG A 3 -2.70 -7.25 -12.54
CA ARG A 3 -2.52 -7.90 -11.25
C ARG A 3 -1.61 -7.04 -10.40
N TYR A 4 -2.09 -6.69 -9.25
CA TYR A 4 -1.33 -5.85 -8.32
C TYR A 4 -1.00 -6.62 -7.05
N PHE A 5 0.17 -6.32 -6.53
CA PHE A 5 0.58 -6.77 -5.21
C PHE A 5 0.95 -5.54 -4.39
N LEU A 6 0.67 -5.59 -3.11
CA LEU A 6 1.03 -4.52 -2.21
C LEU A 6 2.03 -5.06 -1.19
N GLY A 7 3.23 -4.51 -1.18
CA GLY A 7 4.22 -4.81 -0.15
C GLY A 7 4.05 -3.84 0.99
N LEU A 8 3.98 -4.35 2.20
CA LEU A 8 3.82 -3.55 3.40
C LEU A 8 4.99 -3.81 4.33
N ASP A 9 5.70 -2.76 4.72
CA ASP A 9 6.80 -2.83 5.66
C ASP A 9 6.44 -2.03 6.91
N ALA A 10 6.20 -2.74 8.00
CA ALA A 10 5.77 -2.14 9.25
C ALA A 10 6.94 -1.90 10.17
N GLY A 11 7.30 -0.62 10.33
CA GLY A 11 8.30 -0.22 11.30
C GLY A 11 7.65 0.42 12.52
N SER A 12 8.43 0.60 13.58
CA SER A 12 7.92 1.24 14.79
C SER A 12 7.66 2.73 14.61
N THR A 13 8.37 3.37 13.70
CA THR A 13 8.28 4.81 13.44
C THR A 13 7.48 5.13 12.19
N TYR A 14 7.72 4.37 11.12
CA TYR A 14 7.08 4.58 9.83
C TYR A 14 6.52 3.29 9.28
N LEU A 15 5.43 3.43 8.55
CA LEU A 15 4.80 2.35 7.81
C LEU A 15 4.96 2.67 6.33
N LYS A 16 5.47 1.71 5.56
CA LYS A 16 5.71 1.88 4.13
C LYS A 16 4.89 0.89 3.35
N ALA A 17 4.39 1.34 2.20
CA ALA A 17 3.67 0.46 1.28
C ALA A 17 4.14 0.73 -0.13
N ALA A 18 4.24 -0.34 -0.92
CA ALA A 18 4.59 -0.25 -2.33
C ALA A 18 3.60 -1.05 -3.15
N LEU A 19 3.07 -0.43 -4.20
CA LEU A 19 2.19 -1.10 -5.15
C LEU A 19 3.03 -1.63 -6.29
N ILE A 20 2.94 -2.94 -6.52
CA ILE A 20 3.77 -3.64 -7.48
C ILE A 20 2.89 -4.26 -8.56
N GLN A 21 3.29 -4.09 -9.81
CA GLN A 21 2.65 -4.74 -10.94
C GLN A 21 3.73 -5.39 -11.80
N GLY A 22 3.71 -6.72 -11.88
CA GLY A 22 4.79 -7.45 -12.54
C GLY A 22 6.11 -7.21 -11.83
N ASP A 23 7.10 -6.72 -12.54
CA ASP A 23 8.42 -6.41 -11.98
C ASP A 23 8.59 -4.92 -11.66
N ASN A 24 7.50 -4.15 -11.75
CA ASN A 24 7.56 -2.70 -11.60
C ASN A 24 6.91 -2.24 -10.31
N ILE A 25 7.54 -1.28 -9.66
CA ILE A 25 6.92 -0.55 -8.56
C ILE A 25 6.15 0.61 -9.18
N ILE A 26 4.82 0.56 -9.05
CA ILE A 26 3.92 1.56 -9.62
C ILE A 26 3.85 2.79 -8.74
N ASP A 27 3.80 2.58 -7.44
CA ASP A 27 3.66 3.67 -6.47
C ASP A 27 4.16 3.19 -5.12
N ALA A 28 4.52 4.13 -4.29
CA ALA A 28 4.94 3.85 -2.92
C ALA A 28 4.60 5.04 -2.04
N GLU A 29 4.35 4.78 -0.78
CA GLU A 29 4.04 5.82 0.18
C GLU A 29 4.52 5.42 1.57
N VAL A 30 4.83 6.43 2.37
CA VAL A 30 5.28 6.26 3.75
C VAL A 30 4.43 7.17 4.63
N LEU A 31 3.93 6.62 5.73
CA LEU A 31 3.24 7.39 6.75
C LEU A 31 3.83 7.08 8.12
N PRO A 32 3.77 8.03 9.06
CA PRO A 32 4.12 7.73 10.44
C PRO A 32 3.20 6.63 10.96
N THR A 33 3.76 5.65 11.67
CA THR A 33 2.98 4.51 12.15
C THR A 33 1.87 4.95 13.10
N GLY A 34 2.15 5.93 13.96
CA GLY A 34 1.15 6.42 14.88
C GLY A 34 0.83 5.42 15.98
N ILE A 35 -0.33 5.64 16.62
CA ILE A 35 -0.78 4.81 17.73
C ILE A 35 -1.43 3.53 17.24
N ASP A 36 -2.16 3.61 16.12
CA ASP A 36 -2.89 2.48 15.55
C ASP A 36 -2.32 2.14 14.19
N SER A 37 -1.48 1.12 14.14
CA SER A 37 -0.81 0.72 12.90
C SER A 37 -1.78 0.15 11.87
N GLU A 38 -2.88 -0.49 12.31
CA GLU A 38 -3.88 -1.02 11.39
C GLU A 38 -4.59 0.11 10.65
N LYS A 39 -4.96 1.17 11.35
CA LYS A 39 -5.58 2.32 10.70
C LYS A 39 -4.62 3.01 9.75
N THR A 40 -3.36 3.10 10.13
CA THR A 40 -2.34 3.70 9.27
C THR A 40 -2.16 2.86 8.01
N ALA A 41 -2.12 1.54 8.14
CA ALA A 41 -2.03 0.63 6.99
C ALA A 41 -3.23 0.81 6.07
N ASP A 42 -4.44 0.87 6.61
CA ASP A 42 -5.65 1.09 5.82
C ASP A 42 -5.59 2.42 5.08
N SER A 43 -5.09 3.46 5.74
CA SER A 43 -4.92 4.78 5.12
C SER A 43 -3.93 4.73 3.96
N LEU A 44 -2.81 4.03 4.14
CA LEU A 44 -1.82 3.86 3.07
C LEU A 44 -2.41 3.15 1.86
N ILE A 45 -3.13 2.06 2.10
CA ILE A 45 -3.75 1.29 1.02
C ILE A 45 -4.74 2.17 0.27
N LYS A 46 -5.55 2.93 1.00
CA LYS A 46 -6.53 3.82 0.40
C LYS A 46 -5.88 4.90 -0.45
N ILE A 47 -4.83 5.54 0.06
CA ILE A 47 -4.11 6.58 -0.66
C ILE A 47 -3.54 6.02 -1.98
N ILE A 48 -2.88 4.89 -1.90
CA ILE A 48 -2.26 4.27 -3.07
C ILE A 48 -3.31 3.85 -4.09
N CYS A 49 -4.39 3.23 -3.64
CA CYS A 49 -5.48 2.82 -4.55
C CYS A 49 -6.12 4.02 -5.24
N GLU A 50 -6.35 5.11 -4.52
CA GLU A 50 -6.92 6.32 -5.11
C GLU A 50 -5.99 6.92 -6.16
N ARG A 51 -4.69 7.00 -5.86
CA ARG A 51 -3.71 7.56 -6.80
C ARG A 51 -3.57 6.69 -8.05
N ALA A 52 -3.57 5.38 -7.87
CA ALA A 52 -3.45 4.45 -8.99
C ALA A 52 -4.77 4.22 -9.71
N LYS A 53 -5.87 4.72 -9.17
CA LYS A 53 -7.23 4.54 -9.71
C LYS A 53 -7.61 3.07 -9.82
N ILE A 54 -7.27 2.31 -8.80
CA ILE A 54 -7.64 0.91 -8.67
C ILE A 54 -8.46 0.71 -7.40
N LYS A 55 -9.12 -0.44 -7.32
CA LYS A 55 -9.87 -0.82 -6.13
C LYS A 55 -9.01 -1.76 -5.29
N LYS A 56 -9.27 -1.79 -3.99
CA LYS A 56 -8.57 -2.72 -3.10
C LYS A 56 -8.72 -4.17 -3.59
N ASP A 57 -9.86 -4.51 -4.17
CA ASP A 57 -10.11 -5.86 -4.70
C ASP A 57 -9.20 -6.21 -5.88
N ASP A 58 -8.62 -5.22 -6.54
CA ASP A 58 -7.67 -5.45 -7.63
C ASP A 58 -6.30 -5.89 -7.12
N ILE A 59 -6.06 -5.78 -5.81
CA ILE A 59 -4.81 -6.21 -5.19
C ILE A 59 -4.94 -7.67 -4.83
N LEU A 60 -4.07 -8.51 -5.40
CA LEU A 60 -4.14 -9.95 -5.20
C LEU A 60 -3.58 -10.40 -3.85
N ALA A 61 -2.57 -9.69 -3.35
CA ALA A 61 -1.94 -10.04 -2.09
C ALA A 61 -1.30 -8.81 -1.46
N ILE A 62 -1.26 -8.82 -0.16
CA ILE A 62 -0.64 -7.77 0.65
C ILE A 62 0.44 -8.38 1.54
#